data_73894bbcd4ce622ceb22f19ca4cfe760
#
_entry.id   73894bbcd4ce622ceb22f19ca4cfe760
#
_cell.length_a   1.000
_cell.length_b   1.000
_cell.length_c   1.000
_cell.angle_alpha   90.00
_cell.angle_beta   90.00
_cell.angle_gamma   90.00
#
_symmetry.space_group_name_H-M   'P 1'
#
loop_
_entity.id
_entity.type
_entity.pdbx_description
1 polymer ?
#
loop_
_entity_poly.entity_id
_entity_poly.type
_entity_poly.pdbx_seq_one_letter_code
_entity_poly.pdbx_strand_id
1 'polypeptide(L)'
;MTLATRTVILPGGLQATLVHQPQADRAAALARVAAGSHHEPSRFPGLAHLLEHLLFYGGERYPDDDRLMGWVQRQGGSVNATTLARHSAFFFEVAADALADGVARLQEMLQAPLLLREDIQREVAVIDAEYRLIQQHEPSRREAAVRHAASXXXPAAFRRFQVGSADALAGDLAALQAALGDFHRTHYVARRMQLWLQGPQSLEALGELAARSPPGLPQARLRRRRRRCAWASSXXXHCSWRSPASPRCGAAR
;
A
#
# COMPACT_ATOMS: atom_id res chain seq x y z
N MET A 1 -1.00 -7.13 29.44
CA MET A 1 -1.73 -7.92 28.39
C MET A 1 -0.72 -8.48 27.42
N THR A 2 -0.68 -9.82 27.27
CA THR A 2 0.28 -10.45 26.37
C THR A 2 -0.37 -10.63 25.00
N LEU A 3 0.19 -9.97 23.99
CA LEU A 3 -0.22 -10.18 22.59
C LEU A 3 0.42 -11.50 22.11
N ALA A 4 -0.40 -12.40 21.59
CA ALA A 4 0.11 -13.61 20.94
C ALA A 4 0.26 -13.34 19.45
N THR A 5 1.43 -13.62 18.92
CA THR A 5 1.76 -13.31 17.51
C THR A 5 2.32 -14.57 16.83
N ARG A 6 1.90 -14.77 15.57
CA ARG A 6 2.41 -15.87 14.74
C ARG A 6 2.60 -15.37 13.31
N THR A 7 3.72 -15.71 12.69
CA THR A 7 3.94 -15.46 11.26
C THR A 7 3.89 -16.78 10.51
N VAL A 8 3.14 -16.81 9.41
CA VAL A 8 2.99 -17.97 8.54
C VAL A 8 3.30 -17.58 7.10
N ILE A 9 3.82 -18.55 6.34
CA ILE A 9 4.02 -18.39 4.89
C ILE A 9 2.91 -19.18 4.20
N LEU A 10 2.08 -18.47 3.47
CA LEU A 10 0.94 -19.02 2.74
C LEU A 10 1.36 -19.47 1.33
N PRO A 11 0.54 -20.29 0.65
CA PRO A 11 0.83 -20.69 -0.73
C PRO A 11 1.10 -19.46 -1.62
N GLY A 12 2.07 -19.59 -2.52
CA GLY A 12 2.51 -18.47 -3.37
C GLY A 12 3.53 -17.55 -2.72
N GLY A 13 3.86 -17.77 -1.44
CA GLY A 13 4.90 -17.01 -0.73
C GLY A 13 4.39 -15.75 -0.02
N LEU A 14 3.08 -15.59 0.12
CA LEU A 14 2.50 -14.49 0.92
C LEU A 14 2.84 -14.72 2.40
N GLN A 15 3.49 -13.75 3.02
CA GLN A 15 3.79 -13.78 4.44
C GLN A 15 2.64 -13.13 5.21
N ALA A 16 2.03 -13.88 6.14
CA ALA A 16 0.97 -13.35 6.99
C ALA A 16 1.41 -13.31 8.45
N THR A 17 1.28 -12.16 9.09
CA THR A 17 1.52 -11.96 10.51
C THR A 17 0.17 -11.81 11.21
N LEU A 18 -0.08 -12.70 12.16
CA LEU A 18 -1.35 -12.82 12.89
C LEU A 18 -1.12 -12.32 14.32
N VAL A 19 -1.99 -11.44 14.79
CA VAL A 19 -1.88 -10.85 16.14
C VAL A 19 -3.20 -11.07 16.87
N HIS A 20 -3.18 -11.96 17.85
CA HIS A 20 -4.32 -12.26 18.70
C HIS A 20 -4.35 -11.29 19.89
N GLN A 21 -5.42 -10.52 19.98
CA GLN A 21 -5.65 -9.55 21.06
C GLN A 21 -7.05 -9.81 21.65
N PRO A 22 -7.15 -10.72 22.64
CA PRO A 22 -8.47 -11.29 23.03
C PRO A 22 -9.49 -10.29 23.57
N GLN A 23 -9.06 -9.12 24.02
CA GLN A 23 -9.99 -8.12 24.58
C GLN A 23 -10.26 -6.96 23.61
N ALA A 24 -9.82 -7.08 22.35
CA ALA A 24 -10.08 -6.03 21.37
C ALA A 24 -11.54 -6.13 20.87
N ASP A 25 -12.23 -5.01 20.87
CA ASP A 25 -13.56 -4.88 20.26
C ASP A 25 -13.45 -4.56 18.75
N ARG A 26 -12.26 -4.19 18.30
CA ARG A 26 -11.98 -3.89 16.90
C ARG A 26 -10.93 -4.85 16.35
N ALA A 27 -10.95 -4.97 15.03
CA ALA A 27 -9.96 -5.78 14.30
C ALA A 27 -9.45 -4.99 13.12
N ALA A 28 -8.24 -5.28 12.70
CA ALA A 28 -7.56 -4.55 11.63
C ALA A 28 -6.86 -5.50 10.66
N ALA A 29 -6.76 -5.06 9.42
CA ALA A 29 -5.94 -5.72 8.42
C ALA A 29 -5.05 -4.69 7.73
N LEU A 30 -3.81 -5.12 7.40
CA LEU A 30 -2.88 -4.32 6.62
C LEU A 30 -2.24 -5.22 5.57
N ALA A 31 -2.29 -4.80 4.32
CA ALA A 31 -1.57 -5.45 3.23
C ALA A 31 -0.47 -4.50 2.75
N ARG A 32 0.76 -5.00 2.66
CA ARG A 32 1.91 -4.25 2.17
C ARG A 32 2.46 -4.94 0.92
N VAL A 33 2.69 -4.15 -0.11
CA VAL A 33 3.26 -4.60 -1.39
C VAL A 33 4.67 -4.01 -1.51
N ALA A 34 5.67 -4.83 -1.82
CA ALA A 34 7.05 -4.37 -1.98
C ALA A 34 7.25 -3.72 -3.37
N ALA A 35 6.46 -2.67 -3.62
CA ALA A 35 6.52 -1.83 -4.82
C ALA A 35 6.00 -0.43 -4.48
N GLY A 36 6.69 0.58 -4.98
CA GLY A 36 6.33 1.98 -4.81
C GLY A 36 6.96 2.79 -5.92
N SER A 37 7.10 4.10 -5.73
CA SER A 37 7.51 5.01 -6.81
C SER A 37 8.87 4.67 -7.45
N HIS A 38 9.78 4.00 -6.74
CA HIS A 38 11.07 3.59 -7.32
C HIS A 38 10.95 2.46 -8.34
N HIS A 39 9.79 1.80 -8.42
CA HIS A 39 9.55 0.68 -9.34
C HIS A 39 8.79 1.11 -10.61
N GLU A 40 8.40 2.38 -10.68
CA GLU A 40 7.63 2.93 -11.80
C GLU A 40 8.44 2.95 -13.10
N PRO A 41 7.80 2.74 -14.24
CA PRO A 41 8.46 3.01 -15.51
C PRO A 41 8.79 4.50 -15.63
N SER A 42 9.90 4.82 -16.31
CA SER A 42 10.38 6.20 -16.44
C SER A 42 9.38 7.10 -17.15
N ARG A 43 8.52 6.53 -17.99
CA ARG A 43 7.54 7.27 -18.77
C ARG A 43 6.40 7.83 -17.92
N PHE A 44 6.02 7.18 -16.82
CA PHE A 44 4.85 7.54 -16.03
C PHE A 44 5.22 7.70 -14.54
N PRO A 45 5.93 8.79 -14.16
CA PRO A 45 6.16 9.06 -12.74
C PRO A 45 4.84 9.34 -12.01
N GLY A 46 4.64 8.70 -10.86
CA GLY A 46 3.38 8.76 -10.11
C GLY A 46 2.44 7.59 -10.39
N LEU A 47 2.87 6.64 -11.23
CA LEU A 47 2.04 5.48 -11.60
C LEU A 47 1.65 4.63 -10.38
N ALA A 48 2.56 4.48 -9.42
CA ALA A 48 2.28 3.67 -8.22
C ALA A 48 1.23 4.33 -7.34
N HIS A 49 1.24 5.66 -7.24
CA HIS A 49 0.25 6.43 -6.50
C HIS A 49 -1.10 6.40 -7.22
N LEU A 50 -1.09 6.58 -8.54
CA LEU A 50 -2.32 6.44 -9.34
C LEU A 50 -2.93 5.04 -9.17
N LEU A 51 -2.10 3.99 -9.17
CA LEU A 51 -2.61 2.64 -8.92
C LEU A 51 -3.22 2.51 -7.52
N GLU A 52 -2.60 3.13 -6.50
CA GLU A 52 -3.17 3.14 -5.14
C GLU A 52 -4.62 3.66 -5.16
N HIS A 53 -4.87 4.81 -5.80
CA HIS A 53 -6.22 5.38 -5.93
C HIS A 53 -7.17 4.42 -6.66
N LEU A 54 -6.72 3.90 -7.80
CA LEU A 54 -7.54 3.05 -8.66
C LEU A 54 -7.92 1.72 -8.00
N LEU A 55 -7.08 1.20 -7.10
CA LEU A 55 -7.40 -0.03 -6.38
C LEU A 55 -8.68 0.12 -5.55
N PHE A 56 -8.94 1.30 -4.98
CA PHE A 56 -10.15 1.54 -4.20
C PHE A 56 -11.44 1.51 -5.04
N TYR A 57 -11.31 1.55 -6.37
CA TYR A 57 -12.47 1.30 -7.25
C TYR A 57 -12.84 -0.19 -7.28
N GLY A 58 -12.01 -1.07 -6.71
CA GLY A 58 -12.34 -2.48 -6.49
C GLY A 58 -12.36 -3.29 -7.78
N GLY A 59 -13.10 -4.39 -7.69
CA GLY A 59 -13.28 -5.35 -8.78
C GLY A 59 -14.76 -5.63 -9.01
N GLU A 60 -15.05 -6.69 -9.78
CA GLU A 60 -16.42 -7.04 -10.15
C GLU A 60 -17.26 -7.57 -8.98
N ARG A 61 -16.60 -8.20 -8.01
CA ARG A 61 -17.32 -8.89 -6.93
C ARG A 61 -17.97 -7.94 -5.93
N TYR A 62 -17.33 -6.79 -5.70
CA TYR A 62 -17.83 -5.80 -4.75
C TYR A 62 -17.96 -4.45 -5.48
N PRO A 63 -19.07 -4.25 -6.22
CA PRO A 63 -19.24 -3.01 -6.99
C PRO A 63 -19.72 -1.85 -6.12
N ASP A 64 -19.47 -0.66 -6.57
CA ASP A 64 -20.02 0.61 -6.06
C ASP A 64 -19.80 0.78 -4.54
N ASP A 65 -20.86 0.98 -3.79
CA ASP A 65 -20.78 1.21 -2.35
C ASP A 65 -20.29 -0.01 -1.56
N ASP A 66 -20.31 -1.20 -2.16
CA ASP A 66 -19.82 -2.40 -1.50
C ASP A 66 -18.30 -2.59 -1.60
N ARG A 67 -17.62 -1.71 -2.32
CA ARG A 67 -16.16 -1.65 -2.36
C ARG A 67 -15.59 -1.41 -0.96
N LEU A 68 -14.32 -1.78 -0.76
CA LEU A 68 -13.69 -1.73 0.57
C LEU A 68 -13.92 -0.39 1.30
N MET A 69 -13.70 0.74 0.61
CA MET A 69 -13.78 2.07 1.25
C MET A 69 -15.20 2.37 1.74
N GLY A 70 -16.20 2.27 0.86
CA GLY A 70 -17.60 2.54 1.22
C GLY A 70 -18.10 1.57 2.27
N TRP A 71 -17.77 0.29 2.12
CA TRP A 71 -18.18 -0.74 3.07
C TRP A 71 -17.59 -0.48 4.46
N VAL A 72 -16.28 -0.18 4.57
CA VAL A 72 -15.63 0.10 5.87
C VAL A 72 -16.28 1.31 6.55
N GLN A 73 -16.58 2.36 5.77
CA GLN A 73 -17.23 3.55 6.32
C GLN A 73 -18.62 3.21 6.89
N ARG A 74 -19.41 2.38 6.20
CA ARG A 74 -20.71 1.94 6.69
C ARG A 74 -20.60 1.09 7.96
N GLN A 75 -19.47 0.39 8.16
CA GLN A 75 -19.19 -0.36 9.39
C GLN A 75 -18.67 0.53 10.53
N GLY A 76 -18.64 1.85 10.36
CA GLY A 76 -18.05 2.75 11.35
C GLY A 76 -16.56 2.55 11.54
N GLY A 77 -15.89 2.07 10.49
CA GLY A 77 -14.47 1.79 10.49
C GLY A 77 -13.64 2.90 9.88
N SER A 78 -12.34 2.67 9.80
CA SER A 78 -11.40 3.55 9.13
C SER A 78 -10.62 2.76 8.07
N VAL A 79 -10.31 3.40 6.96
CA VAL A 79 -9.56 2.80 5.86
C VAL A 79 -8.61 3.85 5.28
N ASN A 80 -7.42 3.42 4.92
CA ASN A 80 -6.44 4.32 4.32
C ASN A 80 -5.41 3.52 3.53
N ALA A 81 -4.58 4.24 2.76
CA ALA A 81 -3.47 3.67 2.02
C ALA A 81 -2.31 4.65 1.98
N THR A 82 -1.15 4.18 1.56
CA THR A 82 0.02 5.03 1.37
C THR A 82 0.96 4.40 0.35
N THR A 83 1.45 5.22 -0.56
CA THR A 83 2.50 4.83 -1.50
C THR A 83 3.79 5.57 -1.16
N LEU A 84 4.82 4.81 -0.87
CA LEU A 84 6.16 5.32 -0.58
C LEU A 84 7.13 4.89 -1.68
N ALA A 85 8.39 5.24 -1.50
CA ALA A 85 9.43 4.97 -2.51
C ALA A 85 9.52 3.48 -2.89
N ARG A 86 9.43 2.57 -1.89
CA ARG A 86 9.72 1.15 -2.09
C ARG A 86 8.55 0.23 -1.75
N HIS A 87 7.44 0.76 -1.27
CA HIS A 87 6.27 -0.06 -0.96
C HIS A 87 5.00 0.78 -0.97
N SER A 88 3.88 0.10 -1.21
CA SER A 88 2.53 0.62 -0.98
C SER A 88 1.87 -0.22 0.10
N ALA A 89 1.02 0.40 0.92
CA ALA A 89 0.32 -0.30 2.00
C ALA A 89 -1.14 0.16 2.04
N PHE A 90 -2.02 -0.78 2.34
CA PHE A 90 -3.47 -0.61 2.40
C PHE A 90 -3.94 -1.17 3.73
N PHE A 91 -4.72 -0.44 4.48
CA PHE A 91 -5.14 -0.90 5.80
C PHE A 91 -6.54 -0.42 6.15
N PHE A 92 -7.21 -1.21 6.96
CA PHE A 92 -8.51 -0.83 7.50
C PHE A 92 -8.67 -1.38 8.92
N GLU A 93 -9.60 -0.77 9.65
CA GLU A 93 -10.02 -1.19 10.97
C GLU A 93 -11.55 -1.17 11.01
N VAL A 94 -12.15 -2.22 11.58
CA VAL A 94 -13.61 -2.39 11.70
C VAL A 94 -13.93 -3.07 13.03
N ALA A 95 -15.21 -3.22 13.35
CA ALA A 95 -15.66 -4.08 14.45
C ALA A 95 -15.12 -5.50 14.23
N ALA A 96 -14.83 -6.20 15.32
CA ALA A 96 -14.12 -7.48 15.27
C ALA A 96 -14.85 -8.56 14.43
N ASP A 97 -16.17 -8.58 14.46
CA ASP A 97 -16.99 -9.53 13.70
C ASP A 97 -17.00 -9.25 12.19
N ALA A 98 -16.69 -8.04 11.78
CA ALA A 98 -16.65 -7.64 10.37
C ALA A 98 -15.30 -7.90 9.68
N LEU A 99 -14.27 -8.37 10.43
CA LEU A 99 -12.93 -8.54 9.89
C LEU A 99 -12.89 -9.42 8.63
N ALA A 100 -13.62 -10.54 8.64
CA ALA A 100 -13.58 -11.50 7.53
C ALA A 100 -14.06 -10.87 6.21
N ASP A 101 -15.15 -10.11 6.28
CA ASP A 101 -15.72 -9.44 5.12
C ASP A 101 -14.82 -8.31 4.60
N GLY A 102 -14.16 -7.59 5.51
CA GLY A 102 -13.18 -6.57 5.14
C GLY A 102 -11.95 -7.18 4.45
N VAL A 103 -11.43 -8.28 4.98
CA VAL A 103 -10.28 -8.99 4.38
C VAL A 103 -10.63 -9.48 2.97
N ALA A 104 -11.84 -10.02 2.76
CA ALA A 104 -12.27 -10.48 1.43
C ALA A 104 -12.29 -9.33 0.41
N ARG A 105 -12.76 -8.14 0.83
CA ARG A 105 -12.76 -6.95 -0.04
C ARG A 105 -11.35 -6.43 -0.30
N LEU A 106 -10.49 -6.39 0.72
CA LEU A 106 -9.09 -5.97 0.58
C LEU A 106 -8.36 -6.90 -0.41
N GLN A 107 -8.58 -8.20 -0.29
CA GLN A 107 -7.94 -9.18 -1.17
C GLN A 107 -8.39 -9.01 -2.61
N GLU A 108 -9.70 -8.85 -2.85
CA GLU A 108 -10.21 -8.66 -4.22
C GLU A 108 -9.68 -7.36 -4.82
N MET A 109 -9.72 -6.27 -4.07
CA MET A 109 -9.18 -4.97 -4.47
C MET A 109 -7.72 -5.09 -4.95
N LEU A 110 -6.91 -5.86 -4.23
CA LEU A 110 -5.49 -6.02 -4.55
C LEU A 110 -5.22 -7.02 -5.68
N GLN A 111 -6.13 -7.95 -5.94
CA GLN A 111 -5.92 -9.04 -6.90
C GLN A 111 -6.54 -8.79 -8.27
N ALA A 112 -7.70 -8.15 -8.30
CA ALA A 112 -8.52 -8.08 -9.50
C ALA A 112 -9.10 -6.67 -9.74
N PRO A 113 -8.25 -5.62 -9.74
CA PRO A 113 -8.76 -4.26 -10.00
C PRO A 113 -9.22 -4.13 -11.46
N LEU A 114 -10.30 -3.40 -11.66
CA LEU A 114 -10.88 -3.20 -13.00
C LEU A 114 -10.03 -2.29 -13.89
N LEU A 115 -9.42 -1.26 -13.33
CA LEU A 115 -8.58 -0.27 -14.04
C LEU A 115 -9.29 0.29 -15.28
N LEU A 116 -10.53 0.73 -15.13
CA LEU A 116 -11.34 1.26 -16.23
C LEU A 116 -10.79 2.62 -16.69
N ARG A 117 -10.89 2.89 -17.99
CA ARG A 117 -10.35 4.13 -18.58
C ARG A 117 -10.97 5.38 -17.99
N GLU A 118 -12.28 5.36 -17.77
CA GLU A 118 -12.99 6.49 -17.17
C GLU A 118 -12.52 6.77 -15.74
N ASP A 119 -12.20 5.74 -14.96
CA ASP A 119 -11.68 5.89 -13.61
C ASP A 119 -10.25 6.44 -13.65
N ILE A 120 -9.42 5.94 -14.58
CA ILE A 120 -8.05 6.44 -14.77
C ILE A 120 -8.07 7.93 -15.09
N GLN A 121 -8.94 8.37 -16.03
CA GLN A 121 -9.03 9.78 -16.39
C GLN A 121 -9.46 10.65 -15.20
N ARG A 122 -10.42 10.15 -14.41
CA ARG A 122 -10.92 10.86 -13.22
C ARG A 122 -9.80 11.00 -12.18
N GLU A 123 -9.07 9.89 -11.91
CA GLU A 123 -8.03 9.88 -10.87
C GLU A 123 -6.78 10.66 -11.27
N VAL A 124 -6.44 10.75 -12.54
CA VAL A 124 -5.35 11.64 -13.00
C VAL A 124 -5.66 13.09 -12.61
N ALA A 125 -6.92 13.52 -12.71
CA ALA A 125 -7.32 14.88 -12.31
C ALA A 125 -7.25 15.07 -10.78
N VAL A 126 -7.60 14.03 -10.01
CA VAL A 126 -7.50 14.06 -8.54
C VAL A 126 -6.02 14.16 -8.12
N ILE A 127 -5.16 13.34 -8.70
CA ILE A 127 -3.71 13.35 -8.44
C ILE A 127 -3.11 14.73 -8.76
N ASP A 128 -3.55 15.36 -9.85
CA ASP A 128 -3.06 16.70 -10.21
C ASP A 128 -3.49 17.74 -9.17
N ALA A 129 -4.71 17.64 -8.66
CA ALA A 129 -5.17 18.53 -7.60
C ALA A 129 -4.34 18.34 -6.32
N GLU A 130 -4.04 17.10 -5.93
CA GLU A 130 -3.17 16.80 -4.80
C GLU A 130 -1.75 17.33 -5.02
N TYR A 131 -1.21 17.15 -6.23
CA TYR A 131 0.11 17.67 -6.58
C TYR A 131 0.18 19.18 -6.36
N ARG A 132 -0.85 19.91 -6.81
CA ARG A 132 -0.92 21.38 -6.62
C ARG A 132 -0.98 21.77 -5.14
N LEU A 133 -1.73 21.01 -4.32
CA LEU A 133 -1.78 21.26 -2.89
C LEU A 133 -0.40 21.02 -2.22
N ILE A 134 0.27 19.93 -2.59
CA ILE A 134 1.57 19.58 -2.04
C ILE A 134 2.64 20.61 -2.45
N GLN A 135 2.51 21.19 -3.66
CA GLN A 135 3.41 22.28 -4.09
C GLN A 135 3.32 23.52 -3.20
N GLN A 136 2.17 23.73 -2.54
CA GLN A 136 1.98 24.85 -1.62
C GLN A 136 2.44 24.51 -0.19
N HIS A 137 2.70 23.23 0.10
CA HIS A 137 3.08 22.77 1.43
C HIS A 137 4.61 22.82 1.60
N GLU A 138 5.10 23.81 2.34
CA GLU A 138 6.54 24.06 2.46
C GLU A 138 7.35 22.84 2.95
N PRO A 139 6.93 22.08 3.97
CA PRO A 139 7.70 20.90 4.38
C PRO A 139 7.88 19.88 3.26
N SER A 140 6.84 19.63 2.46
CA SER A 140 6.93 18.67 1.34
C SER A 140 7.86 19.19 0.23
N ARG A 141 7.81 20.50 -0.04
CA ARG A 141 8.72 21.13 -1.02
C ARG A 141 10.17 21.02 -0.56
N ARG A 142 10.43 21.28 0.72
CA ARG A 142 11.76 21.16 1.31
C ARG A 142 12.28 19.72 1.21
N GLU A 143 11.45 18.76 1.58
CA GLU A 143 11.81 17.34 1.48
C GLU A 143 12.14 16.95 0.04
N ALA A 144 11.32 17.38 -0.93
CA ALA A 144 11.55 17.09 -2.35
C ALA A 144 12.87 17.72 -2.83
N ALA A 145 13.16 18.97 -2.43
CA ALA A 145 14.40 19.67 -2.79
C ALA A 145 15.63 18.96 -2.19
N VAL A 146 15.56 18.57 -0.91
CA VAL A 146 16.65 17.83 -0.24
C VAL A 146 16.87 16.48 -0.94
N ARG A 147 15.79 15.76 -1.23
CA ARG A 147 15.88 14.48 -1.93
C ARG A 147 16.52 14.65 -3.32
N HIS A 148 16.11 15.65 -4.05
CA HIS A 148 16.69 15.96 -5.38
C HIS A 148 18.18 16.27 -5.27
N ALA A 149 18.56 17.15 -4.36
CA ALA A 149 19.94 17.58 -4.16
C ALA A 149 20.82 16.43 -3.65
N ALA A 150 20.33 15.62 -2.74
CA ALA A 150 21.08 14.50 -2.14
C ALA A 150 21.25 13.31 -3.11
N SER A 151 20.46 13.25 -4.14
CA SER A 151 20.43 12.09 -5.05
C SER A 151 21.21 12.22 -6.34
N UNK A 152 21.95 12.99 -6.35
CA UNK A 152 22.76 13.35 -7.46
C UNK A 152 23.46 12.26 -8.15
N UNK A 153 23.86 11.23 -7.44
CA UNK A 153 24.49 10.08 -7.89
C UNK A 153 23.65 8.82 -7.89
N UNK A 154 22.49 9.04 -7.45
CA UNK A 154 21.46 8.05 -7.37
C UNK A 154 20.78 7.90 -8.70
N PRO A 155 20.07 6.72 -8.89
CA PRO A 155 19.22 6.57 -10.05
C PRO A 155 18.12 7.65 -10.11
N ALA A 156 17.65 7.95 -11.30
CA ALA A 156 16.63 8.99 -11.54
C ALA A 156 15.37 8.80 -10.68
N ALA A 157 15.01 7.55 -10.38
CA ALA A 157 13.87 7.23 -9.53
C ALA A 157 13.91 7.89 -8.14
N PHE A 158 15.12 8.10 -7.60
CA PHE A 158 15.26 8.75 -6.27
C PHE A 158 14.95 10.24 -6.30
N ARG A 159 15.07 10.86 -7.48
CA ARG A 159 14.86 12.31 -7.64
C ARG A 159 13.45 12.68 -8.04
N ARG A 160 12.63 11.68 -8.42
CA ARG A 160 11.27 11.93 -8.87
C ARG A 160 10.36 12.39 -7.75
N PHE A 161 9.42 13.25 -8.08
CA PHE A 161 8.33 13.60 -7.19
C PHE A 161 7.33 12.44 -7.19
N GLN A 162 7.05 11.90 -6.02
CA GLN A 162 6.35 10.61 -5.90
C GLN A 162 4.85 10.68 -6.14
N VAL A 163 4.27 11.87 -6.05
CA VAL A 163 2.81 12.05 -6.15
C VAL A 163 2.30 11.84 -7.57
N GLY A 164 3.08 12.29 -8.56
CA GLY A 164 2.60 12.36 -9.93
C GLY A 164 1.92 13.70 -10.21
N SER A 165 1.56 13.94 -11.45
CA SER A 165 0.81 15.12 -11.89
C SER A 165 0.13 14.78 -13.22
N ALA A 166 -0.79 15.62 -13.66
CA ALA A 166 -1.42 15.43 -14.97
C ALA A 166 -0.36 15.36 -16.09
N ASP A 167 0.64 16.24 -16.04
CA ASP A 167 1.72 16.25 -17.05
C ASP A 167 2.57 14.97 -17.02
N ALA A 168 2.89 14.49 -15.82
CA ALA A 168 3.70 13.26 -15.65
C ALA A 168 2.97 12.01 -16.11
N LEU A 169 1.64 12.02 -16.00
CA LEU A 169 0.78 10.90 -16.39
C LEU A 169 0.13 11.12 -17.76
N ALA A 170 0.49 12.24 -18.45
CA ALA A 170 -0.07 12.60 -19.74
C ALA A 170 0.33 11.62 -20.86
N GLY A 171 -0.50 11.58 -21.88
CA GLY A 171 -0.25 10.83 -23.09
C GLY A 171 -1.41 9.94 -23.48
N ASP A 172 -1.10 8.87 -24.20
CA ASP A 172 -2.11 7.92 -24.63
C ASP A 172 -2.68 7.17 -23.41
N LEU A 173 -3.97 7.32 -23.19
CA LEU A 173 -4.71 6.66 -22.11
C LEU A 173 -4.57 5.13 -22.18
N ALA A 174 -4.52 4.57 -23.40
CA ALA A 174 -4.32 3.12 -23.56
C ALA A 174 -2.94 2.70 -23.09
N ALA A 175 -1.91 3.52 -23.36
CA ALA A 175 -0.55 3.24 -22.89
C ALA A 175 -0.46 3.35 -21.35
N LEU A 176 -1.14 4.34 -20.75
CA LEU A 176 -1.19 4.49 -19.29
C LEU A 176 -1.91 3.30 -18.65
N GLN A 177 -3.06 2.90 -19.20
CA GLN A 177 -3.81 1.74 -18.72
C GLN A 177 -2.96 0.46 -18.82
N ALA A 178 -2.27 0.28 -19.94
CA ALA A 178 -1.37 -0.89 -20.12
C ALA A 178 -0.24 -0.88 -19.09
N ALA A 179 0.37 0.29 -18.83
CA ALA A 179 1.43 0.44 -17.84
C ALA A 179 0.94 0.14 -16.41
N LEU A 180 -0.27 0.58 -16.06
CA LEU A 180 -0.91 0.25 -14.78
C LEU A 180 -1.11 -1.25 -14.64
N GLY A 181 -1.64 -1.91 -15.67
CA GLY A 181 -1.82 -3.35 -15.68
C GLY A 181 -0.50 -4.11 -15.56
N ASP A 182 0.52 -3.68 -16.29
CA ASP A 182 1.87 -4.29 -16.21
C ASP A 182 2.50 -4.12 -14.83
N PHE A 183 2.38 -2.93 -14.26
CA PHE A 183 2.90 -2.64 -12.91
C PHE A 183 2.19 -3.53 -11.89
N HIS A 184 0.86 -3.61 -11.97
CA HIS A 184 0.06 -4.45 -11.09
C HIS A 184 0.48 -5.92 -11.21
N ARG A 185 0.47 -6.49 -12.43
CA ARG A 185 0.82 -7.90 -12.66
C ARG A 185 2.24 -8.24 -12.19
N THR A 186 3.17 -7.29 -12.31
CA THR A 186 4.58 -7.50 -11.96
C THR A 186 4.80 -7.48 -10.46
N HIS A 187 4.10 -6.60 -9.76
CA HIS A 187 4.44 -6.27 -8.38
C HIS A 187 3.42 -6.77 -7.34
N TYR A 188 2.14 -6.87 -7.70
CA TYR A 188 1.08 -7.30 -6.78
C TYR A 188 0.95 -8.82 -6.81
N VAL A 189 2.03 -9.49 -6.43
CA VAL A 189 2.14 -10.95 -6.42
C VAL A 189 2.48 -11.43 -5.00
N ALA A 190 1.97 -12.60 -4.62
CA ALA A 190 1.99 -13.10 -3.25
C ALA A 190 3.38 -12.98 -2.58
N ARG A 191 4.46 -13.36 -3.28
CA ARG A 191 5.81 -13.34 -2.72
C ARG A 191 6.39 -11.92 -2.49
N ARG A 192 5.71 -10.89 -3.01
CA ARG A 192 6.07 -9.49 -2.79
C ARG A 192 5.13 -8.80 -1.81
N MET A 193 4.21 -9.57 -1.23
CA MET A 193 3.19 -9.04 -0.35
C MET A 193 3.34 -9.58 1.07
N GLN A 194 2.92 -8.77 2.01
CA GLN A 194 2.81 -9.13 3.42
C GLN A 194 1.41 -8.73 3.89
N LEU A 195 0.82 -9.59 4.72
CA LEU A 195 -0.50 -9.35 5.30
C LEU A 195 -0.38 -9.37 6.82
N TRP A 196 -0.98 -8.40 7.50
CA TRP A 196 -1.12 -8.41 8.95
C TRP A 196 -2.60 -8.45 9.27
N LEU A 197 -2.99 -9.37 10.16
CA LEU A 197 -4.35 -9.45 10.69
C LEU A 197 -4.28 -9.37 12.20
N GLN A 198 -5.06 -8.48 12.79
CA GLN A 198 -5.11 -8.28 14.24
C GLN A 198 -6.56 -8.25 14.70
N GLY A 199 -6.85 -8.93 15.80
CA GLY A 199 -8.19 -8.93 16.38
C GLY A 199 -8.34 -9.90 17.53
N PRO A 200 -9.54 -10.03 18.10
CA PRO A 200 -9.78 -10.97 19.19
C PRO A 200 -9.90 -12.44 18.74
N GLN A 201 -9.95 -12.69 17.43
CA GLN A 201 -9.98 -14.05 16.88
C GLN A 201 -8.71 -14.80 17.26
N SER A 202 -8.82 -16.12 17.46
CA SER A 202 -7.64 -16.96 17.75
C SER A 202 -6.62 -16.92 16.60
N LEU A 203 -5.38 -17.26 16.88
CA LEU A 203 -4.33 -17.33 15.83
C LEU A 203 -4.71 -18.32 14.73
N GLU A 204 -5.42 -19.40 15.08
CA GLU A 204 -5.90 -20.38 14.11
C GLU A 204 -6.95 -19.74 13.17
N ALA A 205 -7.94 -19.06 13.75
CA ALA A 205 -8.99 -18.39 12.96
C ALA A 205 -8.42 -17.29 12.06
N LEU A 206 -7.48 -16.48 12.57
CA LEU A 206 -6.79 -15.47 11.76
C LEU A 206 -5.98 -16.12 10.63
N GLY A 207 -5.36 -17.28 10.91
CA GLY A 207 -4.60 -18.05 9.92
C GLY A 207 -5.50 -18.59 8.81
N GLU A 208 -6.66 -19.13 9.17
CA GLU A 208 -7.66 -19.60 8.20
C GLU A 208 -8.16 -18.41 7.35
N LEU A 209 -8.41 -17.28 7.99
CA LEU A 209 -8.85 -16.09 7.27
C LEU A 209 -7.80 -15.61 6.27
N ALA A 210 -6.52 -15.56 6.68
CA ALA A 210 -5.42 -15.20 5.78
C ALA A 210 -5.31 -16.18 4.60
N ALA A 211 -5.53 -17.46 4.86
CA ALA A 211 -5.43 -18.53 3.85
C ALA A 211 -6.61 -18.57 2.88
N ARG A 212 -7.74 -17.95 3.23
CA ARG A 212 -8.94 -17.88 2.37
C ARG A 212 -8.75 -16.98 1.15
N SER A 213 -7.55 -16.45 0.93
CA SER A 213 -7.26 -15.68 -0.28
C SER A 213 -7.77 -16.40 -1.52
N PRO A 214 -8.56 -15.73 -2.38
CA PRO A 214 -9.06 -16.39 -3.58
C PRO A 214 -7.92 -16.97 -4.40
N PRO A 215 -8.10 -18.13 -5.02
CA PRO A 215 -7.11 -18.65 -5.94
C PRO A 215 -6.99 -17.71 -7.13
N GLY A 216 -5.82 -17.13 -7.34
CA GLY A 216 -5.65 -16.25 -8.50
C GLY A 216 -4.60 -15.20 -8.42
N LEU A 217 -3.84 -15.09 -7.32
CA LEU A 217 -2.63 -14.29 -7.40
C LEU A 217 -1.72 -14.96 -8.45
N PRO A 218 -1.39 -14.28 -9.55
CA PRO A 218 -0.56 -14.89 -10.58
C PRO A 218 0.74 -15.38 -9.94
N GLN A 219 0.96 -16.67 -10.00
CA GLN A 219 2.26 -17.21 -9.63
C GLN A 219 3.25 -16.71 -10.67
N ALA A 220 4.05 -15.72 -10.30
CA ALA A 220 5.09 -15.25 -11.19
C ALA A 220 6.01 -16.43 -11.53
N ARG A 221 6.06 -16.78 -12.80
CA ARG A 221 6.98 -17.81 -13.30
C ARG A 221 8.39 -17.39 -12.89
N LEU A 222 9.02 -18.18 -12.02
CA LEU A 222 10.38 -17.99 -11.57
C LEU A 222 11.33 -18.09 -12.75
N ARG A 223 11.72 -16.97 -13.35
CA ARG A 223 12.97 -16.93 -14.10
C ARG A 223 14.10 -16.90 -13.06
N ARG A 224 14.77 -18.02 -12.91
CA ARG A 224 15.98 -18.13 -12.09
C ARG A 224 17.06 -17.22 -12.67
N ARG A 225 17.15 -15.98 -12.17
CA ARG A 225 18.37 -15.19 -12.32
C ARG A 225 19.17 -15.35 -11.03
N ARG A 226 20.18 -16.20 -11.08
CA ARG A 226 21.21 -16.24 -10.06
C ARG A 226 22.06 -14.96 -10.21
N ARG A 227 21.80 -13.96 -9.39
CA ARG A 227 22.79 -12.93 -9.11
C ARG A 227 23.11 -13.01 -7.62
N ARG A 228 24.32 -13.42 -7.33
CA ARG A 228 24.89 -13.30 -5.99
C ARG A 228 25.17 -11.81 -5.77
N CYS A 229 24.42 -11.17 -4.92
CA CYS A 229 24.83 -9.90 -4.32
C CYS A 229 25.45 -10.24 -2.97
N ALA A 230 26.75 -10.07 -2.87
CA ALA A 230 27.41 -10.09 -1.58
C ALA A 230 27.11 -8.76 -0.88
N TRP A 231 26.33 -8.82 0.18
CA TRP A 231 26.14 -7.68 1.09
C TRP A 231 27.18 -7.80 2.21
N ALA A 232 28.09 -6.83 2.25
CA ALA A 232 28.96 -6.64 3.40
C ALA A 232 28.12 -6.03 4.54
N SER A 233 28.17 -6.65 5.70
CA SER A 233 27.49 -6.25 6.93
C SER A 233 28.09 -4.94 7.45
N SER A 234 27.31 -3.93 7.58
CA SER A 234 27.65 -2.85 8.49
C SER A 234 26.40 -2.14 9.01
N UNK A 235 26.37 -2.05 10.32
CA UNK A 235 25.60 -1.60 11.31
C UNK A 235 24.31 -0.92 11.15
N UNK A 236 23.65 -1.20 11.77
CA UNK A 236 22.42 -0.73 11.88
C UNK A 236 22.38 0.48 12.65
N UNK A 237 22.11 1.19 12.24
CA UNK A 237 21.80 2.30 12.92
C UNK A 237 20.45 2.15 13.34
N HIS A 238 20.22 2.17 14.58
CA HIS A 238 18.94 2.27 15.27
C HIS A 238 18.33 3.67 15.04
N CYS A 239 17.41 3.79 14.12
CA CYS A 239 16.50 4.94 14.11
C CYS A 239 15.30 4.60 15.00
N SER A 240 15.33 5.11 16.24
CA SER A 240 14.18 5.07 17.12
C SER A 240 13.20 6.19 16.73
N TRP A 241 12.03 5.81 16.25
CA TRP A 241 10.92 6.75 16.08
C TRP A 241 10.37 7.11 17.46
N ARG A 242 10.63 8.35 17.90
CA ARG A 242 9.93 8.91 19.04
C ARG A 242 8.73 9.72 18.54
N SER A 243 7.58 9.39 19.05
CA SER A 243 6.34 10.13 18.83
C SER A 243 6.48 11.53 19.46
N PRO A 244 6.09 12.60 18.77
CA PRO A 244 6.13 13.92 19.40
C PRO A 244 5.00 14.06 20.40
N ALA A 245 5.36 14.15 21.68
CA ALA A 245 4.41 14.51 22.74
C ALA A 245 4.06 16.00 22.62
N SER A 246 2.78 16.30 22.77
CA SER A 246 2.26 17.66 22.75
C SER A 246 2.92 18.55 23.82
N PRO A 247 3.26 19.80 23.53
CA PRO A 247 3.74 20.69 24.55
C PRO A 247 2.57 21.19 25.42
N ARG A 248 2.64 20.92 26.71
CA ARG A 248 1.77 21.59 27.67
C ARG A 248 2.30 23.00 27.90
N CYS A 249 1.44 23.96 27.65
CA CYS A 249 1.69 25.35 28.00
C CYS A 249 1.65 25.48 29.52
N GLY A 250 2.77 25.82 30.12
CA GLY A 250 2.86 26.17 31.54
C GLY A 250 3.32 27.61 31.66
N ALA A 251 2.40 28.47 32.11
CA ALA A 251 2.74 29.83 32.51
C ALA A 251 3.39 29.83 33.87
N ALA A 252 4.39 30.63 34.08
CA ALA A 252 4.54 31.44 35.29
C ALA A 252 5.93 32.10 35.42
N ARG A 253 5.86 33.41 35.59
CA ARG A 253 6.74 34.42 36.17
C ARG A 253 8.01 34.79 35.42
#